data_b9593a63325aa88c819415fc78a30d2e
#
_entry.id   b9593a63325aa88c819415fc78a30d2e
#
_cell.length_a   1.000
_cell.length_b   1.000
_cell.length_c   1.000
_cell.angle_alpha   90.00
_cell.angle_beta   90.00
_cell.angle_gamma   90.00
#
_symmetry.space_group_name_H-M   'P 1'
#
loop_
_entity.id
_entity.type
_entity.pdbx_description
1 polymer ?
#
loop_
_entity_poly.entity_id
_entity_poly.type
_entity_poly.pdbx_seq_one_letter_code
_entity_poly.pdbx_strand_id
1 'polypeptide(L)'
;GNPLLEEILNQGLPYTSGPQWLGEHVLRGQHVMAVAGTHGKTTTTAMLTWILEFNQQSPGYLIGGVPLNFTVSARLGKGAYFVIEADEYDTAFFDKRSKFVHYRPHTAILNNLEFDHADIFPDITAIEAQFHHLVRTIPQKGLVITNSMEQSLERVIERGCWSPLERFGEKIGDWSMVDL
;
A
#
# COMPACT_ATOMS: atom_id res chain seq x y z
N GLY A 1 -27.91 5.97 -11.42
CA GLY A 1 -26.83 6.79 -10.89
C GLY A 1 -27.15 7.34 -9.51
N ASN A 2 -26.15 7.84 -8.82
CA ASN A 2 -26.36 8.54 -7.54
C ASN A 2 -26.79 9.99 -7.85
N PRO A 3 -27.98 10.46 -7.39
CA PRO A 3 -28.49 11.79 -7.75
C PRO A 3 -27.56 12.94 -7.38
N LEU A 4 -26.85 12.85 -6.24
CA LEU A 4 -25.89 13.86 -5.82
C LEU A 4 -24.69 13.93 -6.79
N LEU A 5 -24.21 12.78 -7.23
CA LEU A 5 -23.10 12.71 -8.18
C LEU A 5 -23.49 13.27 -9.55
N GLU A 6 -24.67 12.90 -10.03
CA GLU A 6 -25.19 13.44 -11.31
C GLU A 6 -25.29 14.96 -11.26
N GLU A 7 -25.72 15.53 -10.12
CA GLU A 7 -25.80 16.97 -9.96
C GLU A 7 -24.41 17.63 -9.93
N ILE A 8 -23.42 17.02 -9.24
CA ILE A 8 -22.02 17.48 -9.26
C ILE A 8 -21.47 17.53 -10.69
N LEU A 9 -21.74 16.47 -11.48
CA LEU A 9 -21.30 16.39 -12.87
C LEU A 9 -22.03 17.42 -13.76
N ASN A 10 -23.34 17.59 -13.60
CA ASN A 10 -24.14 18.57 -14.35
C ASN A 10 -23.68 20.00 -14.11
N GLN A 11 -23.31 20.33 -12.88
CA GLN A 11 -22.79 21.66 -12.50
C GLN A 11 -21.31 21.86 -12.80
N GLY A 12 -20.58 20.82 -13.25
CA GLY A 12 -19.15 20.89 -13.48
C GLY A 12 -18.33 21.18 -12.20
N LEU A 13 -18.82 20.76 -11.05
CA LEU A 13 -18.14 20.98 -9.77
C LEU A 13 -16.89 20.10 -9.67
N PRO A 14 -15.80 20.59 -9.04
CA PRO A 14 -14.62 19.79 -8.83
C PRO A 14 -14.92 18.63 -7.87
N TYR A 15 -14.36 17.46 -8.17
CA TYR A 15 -14.47 16.28 -7.33
C TYR A 15 -13.13 15.53 -7.28
N THR A 16 -12.92 14.78 -6.21
CA THR A 16 -11.73 13.96 -6.01
C THR A 16 -12.08 12.66 -5.31
N SER A 17 -11.22 11.67 -5.39
CA SER A 17 -11.35 10.44 -4.64
C SER A 17 -10.72 10.55 -3.25
N GLY A 18 -11.19 9.72 -2.30
CA GLY A 18 -10.57 9.64 -0.97
C GLY A 18 -9.07 9.32 -1.02
N PRO A 19 -8.62 8.28 -1.76
CA PRO A 19 -7.20 7.97 -1.92
C PRO A 19 -6.38 9.10 -2.55
N GLN A 20 -6.90 9.79 -3.55
CA GLN A 20 -6.23 10.93 -4.16
C GLN A 20 -6.10 12.08 -3.16
N TRP A 21 -7.19 12.45 -2.50
CA TRP A 21 -7.18 13.51 -1.47
C TRP A 21 -6.20 13.21 -0.35
N LEU A 22 -6.18 11.95 0.13
CA LEU A 22 -5.24 11.50 1.15
C LEU A 22 -3.78 11.67 0.68
N GLY A 23 -3.47 11.24 -0.55
CA GLY A 23 -2.14 11.37 -1.14
C GLY A 23 -1.67 12.83 -1.26
N GLU A 24 -2.59 13.73 -1.64
CA GLU A 24 -2.27 15.14 -1.88
C GLU A 24 -2.19 15.99 -0.60
N HIS A 25 -3.01 15.68 0.41
CA HIS A 25 -3.17 16.55 1.58
C HIS A 25 -2.61 15.97 2.88
N VAL A 26 -2.48 14.66 3.00
CA VAL A 26 -1.99 14.00 4.23
C VAL A 26 -0.62 13.37 4.03
N LEU A 27 -0.45 12.60 2.95
CA LEU A 27 0.78 11.84 2.73
C LEU A 27 1.91 12.67 2.11
N ARG A 28 1.57 13.81 1.53
CA ARG A 28 2.55 14.69 0.90
C ARG A 28 3.58 15.19 1.91
N GLY A 29 4.86 14.93 1.62
CA GLY A 29 5.97 15.32 2.51
C GLY A 29 6.26 14.34 3.64
N GLN A 30 5.47 13.26 3.77
CA GLN A 30 5.73 12.18 4.71
C GLN A 30 6.60 11.09 4.06
N HIS A 31 7.37 10.37 4.85
CA HIS A 31 7.96 9.10 4.42
C HIS A 31 6.89 8.01 4.52
N VAL A 32 6.18 7.81 3.43
CA VAL A 32 5.08 6.84 3.36
C VAL A 32 5.63 5.43 3.25
N MET A 33 5.18 4.56 4.15
CA MET A 33 5.47 3.13 4.18
C MET A 33 4.18 2.36 3.88
N ALA A 34 4.07 1.77 2.70
CA ALA A 34 2.88 1.06 2.25
C ALA A 34 3.06 -0.46 2.42
N VAL A 35 2.02 -1.13 2.92
CA VAL A 35 1.99 -2.58 3.03
C VAL A 35 0.92 -3.12 2.08
N ALA A 36 1.36 -3.83 1.04
CA ALA A 36 0.52 -4.46 0.04
C ALA A 36 0.60 -5.99 0.11
N GLY A 37 -0.42 -6.65 -0.38
CA GLY A 37 -0.51 -8.11 -0.43
C GLY A 37 -1.96 -8.57 -0.44
N THR A 38 -2.23 -9.78 -0.86
CA THR A 38 -3.57 -10.37 -0.80
C THR A 38 -4.00 -10.54 0.66
N HIS A 39 -3.10 -11.06 1.50
CA HIS A 39 -3.36 -11.36 2.91
C HIS A 39 -2.35 -10.69 3.84
N GLY A 40 -2.75 -10.50 5.11
CA GLY A 40 -1.87 -10.02 6.18
C GLY A 40 -1.55 -8.52 6.15
N LYS A 41 -2.10 -7.73 5.22
CA LYS A 41 -1.89 -6.28 5.14
C LYS A 41 -2.10 -5.59 6.49
N THR A 42 -3.29 -5.75 7.08
CA THR A 42 -3.69 -5.12 8.35
C THR A 42 -2.73 -5.49 9.50
N THR A 43 -2.39 -6.77 9.62
CA THR A 43 -1.48 -7.25 10.67
C THR A 43 -0.08 -6.66 10.51
N THR A 44 0.49 -6.73 9.31
CA THR A 44 1.84 -6.20 9.04
C THR A 44 1.89 -4.68 9.21
N THR A 45 0.86 -3.96 8.74
CA THR A 45 0.74 -2.51 8.94
C THR A 45 0.67 -2.16 10.42
N ALA A 46 -0.12 -2.92 11.21
CA ALA A 46 -0.21 -2.73 12.66
C ALA A 46 1.12 -2.97 13.38
N MET A 47 1.83 -4.06 13.02
CA MET A 47 3.14 -4.37 13.60
C MET A 47 4.18 -3.30 13.27
N LEU A 48 4.27 -2.88 12.01
CA LEU A 48 5.19 -1.81 11.58
C LEU A 48 4.89 -0.50 12.32
N THR A 49 3.62 -0.14 12.41
CA THR A 49 3.18 1.06 13.14
C THR A 49 3.58 0.97 14.61
N TRP A 50 3.38 -0.19 15.25
CA TRP A 50 3.76 -0.39 16.63
C TRP A 50 5.27 -0.32 16.85
N ILE A 51 6.08 -0.90 15.96
CA ILE A 51 7.54 -0.81 16.01
C ILE A 51 8.00 0.66 15.98
N LEU A 52 7.44 1.47 15.08
CA LEU A 52 7.74 2.89 14.99
C LEU A 52 7.28 3.66 16.24
N GLU A 53 6.09 3.37 16.75
CA GLU A 53 5.58 3.99 17.99
C GLU A 53 6.45 3.64 19.19
N PHE A 54 6.81 2.36 19.36
CA PHE A 54 7.70 1.90 20.44
C PHE A 54 9.06 2.60 20.40
N ASN A 55 9.57 2.88 19.20
CA ASN A 55 10.80 3.63 18.97
C ASN A 55 10.59 5.17 18.99
N GLN A 56 9.49 5.66 19.52
CA GLN A 56 9.19 7.09 19.72
C GLN A 56 9.15 7.91 18.42
N GLN A 57 8.91 7.26 17.27
CA GLN A 57 8.82 7.94 15.97
C GLN A 57 7.46 8.63 15.76
N SER A 58 6.47 8.41 16.61
CA SER A 58 5.12 9.00 16.55
C SER A 58 4.51 8.97 15.13
N PRO A 59 4.42 7.82 14.46
CA PRO A 59 3.99 7.75 13.08
C PRO A 59 2.54 8.18 12.88
N GLY A 60 2.22 8.72 11.71
CA GLY A 60 0.87 8.68 11.17
C GLY A 60 0.54 7.28 10.67
N TYR A 61 -0.74 6.93 10.62
CA TYR A 61 -1.14 5.64 10.06
C TYR A 61 -2.60 5.62 9.61
N LEU A 62 -2.87 4.70 8.67
CA LEU A 62 -4.22 4.30 8.26
C LEU A 62 -4.25 2.77 8.10
N ILE A 63 -4.99 2.11 8.98
CA ILE A 63 -5.09 0.65 9.10
C ILE A 63 -6.54 0.22 8.92
N GLY A 64 -6.81 -0.87 8.23
CA GLY A 64 -8.16 -1.38 7.94
C GLY A 64 -8.95 -1.89 9.15
N GLY A 65 -8.35 -1.90 10.34
CA GLY A 65 -8.97 -2.27 11.61
C GLY A 65 -8.39 -1.47 12.76
N VAL A 66 -8.90 -1.63 13.97
CA VAL A 66 -8.35 -1.03 15.18
C VAL A 66 -7.40 -2.04 15.84
N PRO A 67 -6.08 -1.83 15.78
CA PRO A 67 -5.12 -2.72 16.44
C PRO A 67 -5.23 -2.63 17.95
N LEU A 68 -4.99 -3.75 18.64
CA LEU A 68 -5.11 -3.83 20.11
C LEU A 68 -4.22 -2.81 20.86
N ASN A 69 -3.09 -2.44 20.29
CA ASN A 69 -2.15 -1.48 20.86
C ASN A 69 -2.56 0.00 20.63
N PHE A 70 -3.61 0.22 19.85
CA PHE A 70 -4.11 1.55 19.51
C PHE A 70 -5.61 1.62 19.76
N THR A 71 -6.13 2.82 20.01
CA THR A 71 -7.56 3.05 20.24
C THR A 71 -8.33 3.45 19.00
N VAL A 72 -7.61 3.73 17.90
CA VAL A 72 -8.17 4.21 16.62
C VAL A 72 -7.47 3.52 15.45
N SER A 73 -8.15 3.46 14.31
CA SER A 73 -7.62 2.89 13.07
C SER A 73 -6.79 3.87 12.23
N ALA A 74 -6.86 5.16 12.56
CA ALA A 74 -6.14 6.19 11.82
C ALA A 74 -5.70 7.34 12.73
N ARG A 75 -4.51 7.89 12.43
CA ARG A 75 -3.92 9.02 13.16
C ARG A 75 -2.96 9.77 12.23
N LEU A 76 -2.91 11.09 12.32
CA LEU A 76 -1.95 11.90 11.54
C LEU A 76 -0.50 11.73 11.99
N GLY A 77 -0.29 11.44 13.27
CA GLY A 77 1.07 11.37 13.84
C GLY A 77 1.72 12.74 14.03
N LYS A 78 2.94 12.73 14.57
CA LYS A 78 3.79 13.92 14.74
C LYS A 78 5.18 13.73 14.14
N GLY A 79 5.52 12.50 13.74
CA GLY A 79 6.79 12.13 13.14
C GLY A 79 6.80 12.26 11.63
N ALA A 80 7.92 11.86 11.04
CA ALA A 80 8.13 11.89 9.59
C ALA A 80 7.52 10.70 8.83
N TYR A 81 7.12 9.65 9.53
CA TYR A 81 6.64 8.40 8.94
C TYR A 81 5.12 8.33 8.91
N PHE A 82 4.60 7.79 7.82
CA PHE A 82 3.19 7.43 7.71
C PHE A 82 3.06 5.99 7.20
N VAL A 83 2.44 5.12 7.99
CA VAL A 83 2.24 3.71 7.63
C VAL A 83 0.82 3.54 7.10
N ILE A 84 0.69 2.91 5.93
CA ILE A 84 -0.62 2.76 5.29
C ILE A 84 -0.81 1.36 4.74
N GLU A 85 -1.99 0.83 4.95
CA GLU A 85 -2.46 -0.39 4.28
C GLU A 85 -2.76 -0.07 2.82
N ALA A 86 -2.10 -0.78 1.91
CA ALA A 86 -2.14 -0.51 0.48
C ALA A 86 -2.98 -1.57 -0.24
N ASP A 87 -4.14 -1.13 -0.69
CA ASP A 87 -5.19 -1.98 -1.26
C ASP A 87 -5.20 -1.87 -2.79
N GLU A 88 -5.33 -3.01 -3.47
CA GLU A 88 -5.36 -3.15 -4.93
C GLU A 88 -6.69 -2.77 -5.58
N TYR A 89 -7.75 -2.53 -4.79
CA TYR A 89 -9.07 -2.16 -5.30
C TYR A 89 -9.09 -0.82 -6.03
N ASP A 90 -10.04 -0.71 -6.96
CA ASP A 90 -10.36 0.54 -7.66
C ASP A 90 -10.49 1.73 -6.70
N THR A 91 -9.96 2.86 -7.12
CA THR A 91 -9.99 4.11 -6.35
C THR A 91 -11.39 4.69 -6.25
N ALA A 92 -12.08 4.80 -7.39
CA ALA A 92 -13.43 5.37 -7.50
C ALA A 92 -14.08 4.93 -8.81
N PHE A 93 -15.38 5.26 -8.99
CA PHE A 93 -16.09 4.97 -10.24
C PHE A 93 -15.45 5.65 -11.47
N PHE A 94 -14.84 6.81 -11.28
CA PHE A 94 -14.18 7.61 -12.34
C PHE A 94 -12.67 7.38 -12.42
N ASP A 95 -12.09 6.65 -11.48
CA ASP A 95 -10.66 6.28 -11.46
C ASP A 95 -10.51 4.79 -11.16
N LYS A 96 -10.19 4.02 -12.20
CA LYS A 96 -10.06 2.57 -12.14
C LYS A 96 -8.66 2.08 -11.78
N ARG A 97 -7.75 3.00 -11.46
CA ARG A 97 -6.46 2.65 -10.88
C ARG A 97 -6.63 2.16 -9.45
N SER A 98 -5.78 1.27 -9.00
CA SER A 98 -5.76 0.84 -7.61
C SER A 98 -5.46 1.99 -6.65
N LYS A 99 -6.08 1.97 -5.47
CA LYS A 99 -5.94 3.03 -4.44
C LYS A 99 -4.48 3.35 -4.12
N PHE A 100 -3.64 2.35 -4.04
CA PHE A 100 -2.25 2.50 -3.62
C PHE A 100 -1.37 3.34 -4.57
N VAL A 101 -1.73 3.52 -5.85
CA VAL A 101 -0.95 4.39 -6.76
C VAL A 101 -1.00 5.86 -6.36
N HIS A 102 -2.03 6.25 -5.60
CA HIS A 102 -2.19 7.60 -5.07
C HIS A 102 -1.30 7.88 -3.86
N TYR A 103 -0.83 6.84 -3.16
CA TYR A 103 -0.08 6.96 -1.92
C TYR A 103 1.40 7.32 -2.13
N ARG A 104 1.95 7.01 -3.32
CA ARG A 104 3.35 7.31 -3.72
C ARG A 104 4.34 6.98 -2.61
N PRO A 105 4.41 5.72 -2.16
CA PRO A 105 5.23 5.35 -1.01
C PRO A 105 6.72 5.52 -1.29
N HIS A 106 7.48 5.82 -0.24
CA HIS A 106 8.94 5.74 -0.25
C HIS A 106 9.41 4.32 0.02
N THR A 107 8.68 3.58 0.85
CA THR A 107 8.93 2.18 1.13
C THR A 107 7.67 1.38 0.88
N ALA A 108 7.77 0.27 0.18
CA ALA A 108 6.67 -0.67 0.03
C ALA A 108 7.07 -2.07 0.47
N ILE A 109 6.23 -2.70 1.29
CA ILE A 109 6.32 -4.10 1.66
C ILE A 109 5.29 -4.86 0.83
N LEU A 110 5.75 -5.86 0.07
CA LEU A 110 4.92 -6.75 -0.74
C LEU A 110 4.93 -8.13 -0.07
N ASN A 111 3.85 -8.46 0.68
CA ASN A 111 3.80 -9.65 1.52
C ASN A 111 3.59 -10.93 0.71
N ASN A 112 2.55 -10.94 -0.10
CA ASN A 112 2.10 -12.09 -0.90
C ASN A 112 1.22 -11.59 -2.04
N LEU A 113 1.03 -12.43 -3.04
CA LEU A 113 0.18 -12.13 -4.18
C LEU A 113 -0.45 -13.40 -4.73
N GLU A 114 -1.71 -13.59 -4.40
CA GLU A 114 -2.52 -14.70 -4.86
C GLU A 114 -3.71 -14.20 -5.69
N PHE A 115 -4.32 -15.11 -6.46
CA PHE A 115 -5.55 -14.78 -7.17
C PHE A 115 -6.71 -14.73 -6.20
N ASP A 116 -7.13 -13.52 -5.88
CA ASP A 116 -8.31 -13.22 -5.08
C ASP A 116 -9.12 -12.12 -5.79
N HIS A 117 -10.32 -11.84 -5.30
CA HIS A 117 -11.19 -10.81 -5.86
C HIS A 117 -11.57 -11.05 -7.33
N ALA A 118 -12.04 -12.26 -7.65
CA ALA A 118 -12.48 -12.66 -8.98
C ALA A 118 -13.67 -11.83 -9.55
N ASP A 119 -14.29 -11.03 -8.70
CA ASP A 119 -15.32 -10.05 -9.08
C ASP A 119 -14.73 -8.79 -9.74
N ILE A 120 -13.44 -8.50 -9.51
CA ILE A 120 -12.76 -7.29 -10.02
C ILE A 120 -11.67 -7.66 -11.03
N PHE A 121 -10.91 -8.72 -10.76
CA PHE A 121 -9.78 -9.13 -11.58
C PHE A 121 -10.08 -10.44 -12.32
N PRO A 122 -9.87 -10.48 -13.64
CA PRO A 122 -10.13 -11.70 -14.43
C PRO A 122 -9.11 -12.81 -14.15
N ASP A 123 -7.89 -12.46 -13.75
CA ASP A 123 -6.79 -13.40 -13.50
C ASP A 123 -5.70 -12.78 -12.63
N ILE A 124 -4.73 -13.60 -12.22
CA ILE A 124 -3.57 -13.18 -11.43
C ILE A 124 -2.71 -12.13 -12.17
N THR A 125 -2.65 -12.20 -13.50
CA THR A 125 -1.84 -11.29 -14.31
C THR A 125 -2.36 -9.85 -14.23
N ALA A 126 -3.68 -9.70 -14.11
CA ALA A 126 -4.32 -8.40 -13.90
C ALA A 126 -3.95 -7.80 -12.52
N ILE A 127 -3.91 -8.63 -11.47
CA ILE A 127 -3.47 -8.19 -10.13
C ILE A 127 -1.98 -7.85 -10.13
N GLU A 128 -1.14 -8.68 -10.75
CA GLU A 128 0.30 -8.39 -10.93
C GLU A 128 0.55 -7.06 -11.63
N ALA A 129 -0.28 -6.72 -12.63
CA ALA A 129 -0.18 -5.42 -13.29
C ALA A 129 -0.46 -4.25 -12.34
N GLN A 130 -1.42 -4.39 -11.43
CA GLN A 130 -1.68 -3.36 -10.41
C GLN A 130 -0.49 -3.23 -9.45
N PHE A 131 0.05 -4.35 -8.95
CA PHE A 131 1.22 -4.32 -8.08
C PHE A 131 2.44 -3.71 -8.79
N HIS A 132 2.62 -3.98 -10.09
CA HIS A 132 3.66 -3.32 -10.87
C HIS A 132 3.42 -1.80 -10.98
N HIS A 133 2.15 -1.34 -11.08
CA HIS A 133 1.84 0.09 -11.02
C HIS A 133 2.25 0.70 -9.68
N LEU A 134 2.07 0.00 -8.55
CA LEU A 134 2.57 0.45 -7.25
C LEU A 134 4.10 0.55 -7.25
N VAL A 135 4.82 -0.50 -7.67
CA VAL A 135 6.29 -0.52 -7.73
C VAL A 135 6.83 0.67 -8.53
N ARG A 136 6.20 1.01 -9.66
CA ARG A 136 6.59 2.15 -10.49
C ARG A 136 6.40 3.52 -9.82
N THR A 137 5.61 3.63 -8.76
CA THR A 137 5.42 4.89 -8.03
C THR A 137 6.49 5.13 -6.97
N ILE A 138 7.29 4.12 -6.65
CA ILE A 138 8.34 4.22 -5.62
C ILE A 138 9.56 4.94 -6.21
N PRO A 139 10.07 5.98 -5.54
CA PRO A 139 11.19 6.74 -6.08
C PRO A 139 12.50 5.94 -6.04
N GLN A 140 13.45 6.30 -6.88
CA GLN A 140 14.78 5.65 -6.95
C GLN A 140 15.52 5.65 -5.59
N LYS A 141 15.24 6.59 -4.71
CA LYS A 141 15.77 6.66 -3.34
C LYS A 141 14.90 5.94 -2.31
N GLY A 142 13.85 5.28 -2.77
CA GLY A 142 12.94 4.50 -1.94
C GLY A 142 13.43 3.07 -1.74
N LEU A 143 12.54 2.18 -1.29
CA LEU A 143 12.83 0.78 -1.02
C LEU A 143 11.61 -0.08 -1.32
N VAL A 144 11.81 -1.17 -2.03
CA VAL A 144 10.85 -2.27 -2.16
C VAL A 144 11.34 -3.43 -1.31
N ILE A 145 10.49 -3.96 -0.45
CA ILE A 145 10.75 -5.16 0.36
C ILE A 145 9.74 -6.22 -0.07
N THR A 146 10.20 -7.37 -0.57
CA THR A 146 9.34 -8.38 -1.16
C THR A 146 9.59 -9.77 -0.59
N ASN A 147 8.54 -10.59 -0.51
CA ASN A 147 8.64 -11.98 -0.11
C ASN A 147 9.27 -12.81 -1.25
N SER A 148 10.44 -13.40 -0.97
CA SER A 148 11.18 -14.22 -1.93
C SER A 148 10.53 -15.58 -2.25
N MET A 149 9.54 -15.99 -1.46
CA MET A 149 8.82 -17.25 -1.65
C MET A 149 7.64 -17.11 -2.63
N GLU A 150 7.29 -15.89 -3.02
CA GLU A 150 6.12 -15.55 -3.83
C GLU A 150 6.49 -15.36 -5.31
N GLN A 151 6.26 -16.38 -6.13
CA GLN A 151 6.54 -16.32 -7.57
C GLN A 151 5.79 -15.20 -8.29
N SER A 152 4.57 -14.88 -7.86
CA SER A 152 3.77 -13.80 -8.44
C SER A 152 4.43 -12.44 -8.19
N LEU A 153 5.01 -12.22 -7.01
CA LEU A 153 5.75 -11.01 -6.71
C LEU A 153 7.06 -10.93 -7.49
N GLU A 154 7.75 -12.04 -7.69
CA GLU A 154 8.96 -12.06 -8.53
C GLU A 154 8.63 -11.64 -9.98
N ARG A 155 7.53 -12.15 -10.57
CA ARG A 155 7.06 -11.70 -11.90
C ARG A 155 6.71 -10.20 -11.94
N VAL A 156 6.19 -9.65 -10.83
CA VAL A 156 5.95 -8.20 -10.71
C VAL A 156 7.26 -7.43 -10.78
N ILE A 157 8.28 -7.88 -10.05
CA ILE A 157 9.61 -7.23 -10.00
C ILE A 157 10.33 -7.35 -11.35
N GLU A 158 10.24 -8.51 -12.02
CA GLU A 158 10.83 -8.73 -13.36
C GLU A 158 10.27 -7.79 -14.43
N ARG A 159 9.05 -7.29 -14.30
CA ARG A 159 8.48 -6.25 -15.18
C ARG A 159 9.21 -4.90 -15.07
N GLY A 160 10.01 -4.73 -14.02
CA GLY A 160 10.85 -3.56 -13.76
C GLY A 160 10.66 -3.02 -12.34
N CYS A 161 11.79 -2.85 -11.66
CA CYS A 161 11.89 -2.17 -10.36
C CYS A 161 13.07 -1.20 -10.43
N TRP A 162 12.81 0.07 -10.17
CA TRP A 162 13.82 1.14 -10.29
C TRP A 162 14.33 1.65 -8.97
N SER A 163 13.82 1.07 -7.88
CA SER A 163 14.22 1.34 -6.51
C SER A 163 15.10 0.23 -5.98
N PRO A 164 15.90 0.45 -4.94
CA PRO A 164 16.52 -0.61 -4.15
C PRO A 164 15.50 -1.69 -3.78
N LEU A 165 15.92 -2.93 -3.84
CA LEU A 165 15.09 -4.09 -3.60
C LEU A 165 15.72 -4.95 -2.51
N GLU A 166 14.95 -5.28 -1.49
CA GLU A 166 15.32 -6.25 -0.47
C GLU A 166 14.31 -7.40 -0.44
N ARG A 167 14.77 -8.60 -0.18
CA ARG A 167 13.95 -9.80 -0.13
C ARG A 167 13.94 -10.39 1.27
N PHE A 168 12.78 -10.81 1.72
CA PHE A 168 12.65 -11.60 2.95
C PHE A 168 12.05 -12.98 2.64
N GLY A 169 12.42 -13.98 3.45
CA GLY A 169 11.88 -15.33 3.31
C GLY A 169 12.43 -16.27 4.39
N GLU A 170 11.95 -17.50 4.41
CA GLU A 170 12.38 -18.48 5.41
C GLU A 170 13.85 -18.90 5.23
N LYS A 171 14.30 -19.09 3.99
CA LYS A 171 15.63 -19.64 3.69
C LYS A 171 16.41 -18.85 2.65
N ILE A 172 15.74 -18.03 1.86
CA ILE A 172 16.31 -17.29 0.73
C ILE A 172 15.84 -15.84 0.84
N GLY A 173 16.78 -14.91 0.80
CA GLY A 173 16.51 -13.48 0.86
C GLY A 173 17.65 -12.73 1.54
N ASP A 174 17.58 -11.41 1.50
CA ASP A 174 18.50 -10.53 2.24
C ASP A 174 18.25 -10.62 3.76
N TRP A 175 16.99 -10.98 4.10
CA TRP A 175 16.50 -11.20 5.46
C TRP A 175 15.86 -12.58 5.55
N SER A 176 16.42 -13.44 6.38
CA SER A 176 15.88 -14.79 6.61
C SER A 176 15.68 -15.07 8.09
N MET A 177 14.73 -15.97 8.37
CA MET A 177 14.51 -16.46 9.73
C MET A 177 15.65 -17.40 10.11
N VAL A 178 16.27 -17.17 11.27
CA VAL A 178 17.25 -18.10 11.88
C VAL A 178 16.51 -18.88 12.96
N ASP A 179 16.74 -20.17 13.04
CA ASP A 179 16.24 -20.98 14.15
C ASP A 179 16.77 -20.40 15.48
N LEU A 180 15.83 -20.10 16.38
CA LEU A 180 16.12 -19.60 17.73
C LEU A 180 16.40 -20.78 18.68
#